data_13dc4df27d7dd35f20fafba6188227a6
#
_entry.id   13dc4df27d7dd35f20fafba6188227a6
#
_cell.length_a   1.000
_cell.length_b   1.000
_cell.length_c   1.000
_cell.angle_alpha   90.00
_cell.angle_beta   90.00
_cell.angle_gamma   90.00
#
_symmetry.space_group_name_H-M   'P 1'
#
loop_
_entity.id
_entity.type
_entity.pdbx_description
1 polymer ?
#
loop_
_entity_poly.entity_id
_entity_poly.type
_entity_poly.pdbx_seq_one_letter_code
_entity_poly.pdbx_strand_id
1 'polypeptide(L)'
;MDQQPNPPDVDAFLDSTLVGDDPALAAALAASDAAELPRIAVSAQQGKFLCLLAGAIQARRVLEIGTLGGFSTIWLARGAGPQGRVVTLEYQPKHAEVARVNLQRAGVADRVEVVVGPALDTLPTLAGGPFDLVFIDADKENNVVYIQWAIRLARRGAVIVVDNV
;
A
#
# COMPACT_ATOMS: atom_id res chain seq x y z
N MET A 1 -25.83 -12.61 30.25
CA MET A 1 -24.39 -12.82 30.01
C MET A 1 -24.17 -12.54 28.55
N ASP A 2 -23.78 -11.30 28.23
CA ASP A 2 -23.47 -10.91 26.86
C ASP A 2 -22.19 -11.66 26.43
N GLN A 3 -22.34 -12.56 25.47
CA GLN A 3 -21.20 -13.17 24.81
C GLN A 3 -20.45 -12.06 24.09
N GLN A 4 -19.21 -11.82 24.46
CA GLN A 4 -18.36 -10.94 23.67
C GLN A 4 -18.26 -11.52 22.25
N PRO A 5 -18.41 -10.70 21.20
CA PRO A 5 -18.30 -11.18 19.83
C PRO A 5 -16.91 -11.84 19.61
N ASN A 6 -16.93 -12.92 18.88
CA ASN A 6 -15.70 -13.64 18.51
C ASN A 6 -14.88 -12.72 17.57
N PRO A 7 -13.55 -12.61 17.72
CA PRO A 7 -12.71 -11.78 16.85
C PRO A 7 -12.98 -11.87 15.34
N PRO A 8 -13.24 -13.07 14.75
CA PRO A 8 -13.63 -13.16 13.34
C PRO A 8 -14.93 -12.41 12.98
N ASP A 9 -15.87 -12.33 13.93
CA ASP A 9 -17.16 -11.66 13.72
C ASP A 9 -16.99 -10.14 13.69
N VAL A 10 -16.02 -9.60 14.42
CA VAL A 10 -15.69 -8.17 14.44
C VAL A 10 -15.10 -7.75 13.10
N ASP A 11 -14.16 -8.51 12.56
CA ASP A 11 -13.54 -8.22 11.27
C ASP A 11 -14.57 -8.27 10.13
N ALA A 12 -15.42 -9.30 10.09
CA ALA A 12 -16.49 -9.42 9.12
C ALA A 12 -17.49 -8.24 9.21
N PHE A 13 -17.81 -7.79 10.41
CA PHE A 13 -18.67 -6.63 10.63
C PHE A 13 -18.03 -5.35 10.12
N LEU A 14 -16.75 -5.12 10.41
CA LEU A 14 -16.01 -3.95 9.96
C LEU A 14 -15.85 -3.95 8.45
N ASP A 15 -15.55 -5.09 7.84
CA ASP A 15 -15.45 -5.22 6.38
C ASP A 15 -16.76 -4.86 5.69
N SER A 16 -17.87 -5.43 6.15
CA SER A 16 -19.19 -5.16 5.57
C SER A 16 -19.65 -3.71 5.74
N THR A 17 -19.24 -3.05 6.85
CA THR A 17 -19.71 -1.71 7.21
C THR A 17 -18.81 -0.60 6.67
N LEU A 18 -17.49 -0.78 6.73
CA LEU A 18 -16.52 0.28 6.42
C LEU A 18 -15.87 0.12 5.04
N VAL A 19 -15.65 -1.11 4.58
CA VAL A 19 -14.95 -1.38 3.32
C VAL A 19 -15.96 -1.49 2.18
N GLY A 20 -16.99 -2.31 2.34
CA GLY A 20 -17.96 -2.66 1.31
C GLY A 20 -17.37 -3.58 0.23
N ASP A 21 -18.21 -3.96 -0.74
CA ASP A 21 -17.81 -4.81 -1.85
C ASP A 21 -17.04 -4.02 -2.91
N ASP A 22 -15.82 -4.47 -3.22
CA ASP A 22 -14.98 -3.90 -4.27
C ASP A 22 -14.43 -5.01 -5.17
N PRO A 23 -14.97 -5.18 -6.38
CA PRO A 23 -14.56 -6.26 -7.28
C PRO A 23 -13.08 -6.18 -7.69
N ALA A 24 -12.49 -4.98 -7.79
CA ALA A 24 -11.09 -4.82 -8.17
C ALA A 24 -10.15 -5.26 -7.04
N LEU A 25 -10.50 -4.95 -5.79
CA LEU A 25 -9.74 -5.38 -4.62
C LEU A 25 -9.84 -6.89 -4.40
N ALA A 26 -11.05 -7.45 -4.53
CA ALA A 26 -11.26 -8.90 -4.45
C ALA A 26 -10.46 -9.63 -5.55
N ALA A 27 -10.48 -9.11 -6.79
CA ALA A 27 -9.72 -9.66 -7.89
C ALA A 27 -8.20 -9.55 -7.69
N ALA A 28 -7.71 -8.49 -7.02
CA ALA A 28 -6.29 -8.33 -6.70
C ALA A 28 -5.81 -9.42 -5.73
N LEU A 29 -6.58 -9.71 -4.68
CA LEU A 29 -6.27 -10.80 -3.74
C LEU A 29 -6.33 -12.16 -4.43
N ALA A 30 -7.38 -12.43 -5.23
CA ALA A 30 -7.52 -13.68 -5.97
C ALA A 30 -6.37 -13.89 -6.99
N ALA A 31 -5.92 -12.84 -7.67
CA ALA A 31 -4.78 -12.90 -8.58
C ALA A 31 -3.46 -13.17 -7.85
N SER A 32 -3.29 -12.59 -6.67
CA SER A 32 -2.12 -12.85 -5.80
C SER A 32 -2.09 -14.31 -5.35
N ASP A 33 -3.23 -14.86 -4.90
CA ASP A 33 -3.37 -16.26 -4.53
C ASP A 33 -3.09 -17.20 -5.71
N ALA A 34 -3.68 -16.92 -6.89
CA ALA A 34 -3.48 -17.71 -8.09
C ALA A 34 -2.02 -17.70 -8.59
N ALA A 35 -1.30 -16.63 -8.32
CA ALA A 35 0.13 -16.51 -8.60
C ALA A 35 1.02 -17.05 -7.47
N GLU A 36 0.42 -17.64 -6.42
CA GLU A 36 1.11 -18.19 -5.26
C GLU A 36 2.00 -17.15 -4.53
N LEU A 37 1.56 -15.90 -4.47
CA LEU A 37 2.21 -14.88 -3.66
C LEU A 37 1.98 -15.17 -2.16
N PRO A 38 2.89 -14.76 -1.27
CA PRO A 38 2.68 -14.86 0.17
C PRO A 38 1.38 -14.16 0.60
N ARG A 39 0.62 -14.77 1.52
CA ARG A 39 -0.61 -14.19 2.07
C ARG A 39 -0.31 -13.25 3.23
N ILE A 40 0.39 -12.16 2.92
CA ILE A 40 0.84 -11.14 3.86
C ILE A 40 0.35 -9.73 3.47
N ALA A 41 -0.62 -9.63 2.57
CA ALA A 41 -1.23 -8.34 2.26
C ALA A 41 -1.91 -7.75 3.49
N VAL A 42 -1.90 -6.42 3.59
CA VAL A 42 -2.66 -5.71 4.64
C VAL A 42 -4.13 -6.10 4.61
N SER A 43 -4.81 -6.00 5.75
CA SER A 43 -6.26 -6.24 5.80
C SER A 43 -7.03 -5.17 5.00
N ALA A 44 -8.27 -5.47 4.66
CA ALA A 44 -9.12 -4.51 3.95
C ALA A 44 -9.36 -3.23 4.76
N GLN A 45 -9.49 -3.35 6.11
CA GLN A 45 -9.62 -2.20 7.01
C GLN A 45 -8.33 -1.37 7.04
N GLN A 46 -7.16 -2.01 7.09
CA GLN A 46 -5.87 -1.30 7.01
C GLN A 46 -5.72 -0.57 5.66
N GLY A 47 -6.07 -1.22 4.55
CA GLY A 47 -6.10 -0.58 3.24
C GLY A 47 -7.05 0.63 3.19
N LYS A 48 -8.25 0.48 3.75
CA LYS A 48 -9.22 1.58 3.87
C LYS A 48 -8.67 2.72 4.72
N PHE A 49 -8.03 2.41 5.83
CA PHE A 49 -7.36 3.41 6.68
C PHE A 49 -6.30 4.19 5.91
N LEU A 50 -5.42 3.51 5.16
CA LEU A 50 -4.41 4.17 4.31
C LEU A 50 -5.05 5.09 3.27
N CYS A 51 -6.15 4.67 2.64
CA CYS A 51 -6.91 5.48 1.69
C CYS A 51 -7.47 6.75 2.35
N LEU A 52 -8.14 6.61 3.50
CA LEU A 52 -8.70 7.74 4.24
C LEU A 52 -7.62 8.69 4.74
N LEU A 53 -6.50 8.16 5.23
CA LEU A 53 -5.36 8.96 5.68
C LEU A 53 -4.77 9.78 4.53
N ALA A 54 -4.52 9.14 3.38
CA ALA A 54 -4.02 9.82 2.18
C ALA A 54 -4.97 10.96 1.74
N GLY A 55 -6.29 10.70 1.76
CA GLY A 55 -7.30 11.70 1.45
C GLY A 55 -7.36 12.85 2.46
N ALA A 56 -7.32 12.53 3.77
CA ALA A 56 -7.40 13.52 4.84
C ALA A 56 -6.24 14.51 4.83
N ILE A 57 -5.02 14.06 4.51
CA ILE A 57 -3.85 14.93 4.38
C ILE A 57 -3.69 15.51 2.96
N GLN A 58 -4.62 15.21 2.05
CA GLN A 58 -4.58 15.62 0.65
C GLN A 58 -3.27 15.23 -0.04
N ALA A 59 -2.80 14.00 0.20
CA ALA A 59 -1.56 13.49 -0.36
C ALA A 59 -1.59 13.53 -1.89
N ARG A 60 -0.54 14.09 -2.49
CA ARG A 60 -0.33 14.11 -3.95
C ARG A 60 0.80 13.20 -4.38
N ARG A 61 1.74 12.96 -3.50
CA ARG A 61 2.87 12.08 -3.73
C ARG A 61 3.00 11.08 -2.60
N VAL A 62 2.87 9.80 -2.94
CA VAL A 62 2.94 8.69 -1.99
C VAL A 62 4.11 7.79 -2.37
N LEU A 63 4.89 7.41 -1.38
CA LEU A 63 5.90 6.36 -1.50
C LEU A 63 5.43 5.14 -0.72
N GLU A 64 5.54 3.98 -1.35
CA GLU A 64 5.32 2.70 -0.71
C GLU A 64 6.58 1.84 -0.82
N ILE A 65 6.98 1.21 0.27
CA ILE A 65 8.10 0.26 0.30
C ILE A 65 7.51 -1.12 0.63
N GLY A 66 7.46 -2.01 -0.37
CA GLY A 66 6.74 -3.27 -0.35
C GLY A 66 5.41 -3.19 -1.11
N THR A 67 5.36 -3.80 -2.30
CA THR A 67 4.18 -3.75 -3.21
C THR A 67 3.37 -5.04 -3.13
N LEU A 68 4.05 -6.18 -3.07
CA LEU A 68 3.45 -7.50 -3.21
C LEU A 68 2.56 -7.56 -4.47
N GLY A 69 1.27 -7.94 -4.33
CA GLY A 69 0.28 -7.94 -5.40
C GLY A 69 -0.42 -6.59 -5.66
N GLY A 70 0.01 -5.50 -5.00
CA GLY A 70 -0.51 -4.15 -5.22
C GLY A 70 -1.80 -3.82 -4.50
N PHE A 71 -2.22 -4.62 -3.51
CA PHE A 71 -3.48 -4.41 -2.79
C PHE A 71 -3.49 -3.07 -2.01
N SER A 72 -2.48 -2.82 -1.18
CA SER A 72 -2.27 -1.54 -0.48
C SER A 72 -2.04 -0.39 -1.45
N THR A 73 -1.29 -0.63 -2.54
CA THR A 73 -1.02 0.35 -3.59
C THR A 73 -2.30 0.89 -4.23
N ILE A 74 -3.30 0.01 -4.48
CA ILE A 74 -4.62 0.40 -5.01
C ILE A 74 -5.30 1.38 -4.04
N TRP A 75 -5.30 1.08 -2.74
CA TRP A 75 -5.88 1.93 -1.71
C TRP A 75 -5.18 3.29 -1.62
N LEU A 76 -3.85 3.30 -1.62
CA LEU A 76 -3.04 4.52 -1.59
C LEU A 76 -3.30 5.39 -2.83
N ALA A 77 -3.35 4.80 -4.02
CA ALA A 77 -3.62 5.52 -5.25
C ALA A 77 -5.03 6.13 -5.30
N ARG A 78 -6.02 5.43 -4.75
CA ARG A 78 -7.39 5.95 -4.60
C ARG A 78 -7.45 7.10 -3.61
N GLY A 79 -6.78 6.97 -2.45
CA GLY A 79 -6.72 8.01 -1.43
C GLY A 79 -6.00 9.28 -1.89
N ALA A 80 -4.93 9.14 -2.68
CA ALA A 80 -4.22 10.26 -3.28
C ALA A 80 -5.05 10.99 -4.37
N GLY A 81 -6.12 10.35 -4.84
CA GLY A 81 -7.04 10.92 -5.82
C GLY A 81 -6.49 10.94 -7.26
N PRO A 82 -7.26 11.49 -8.23
CA PRO A 82 -6.96 11.37 -9.65
C PRO A 82 -5.68 12.12 -10.07
N GLN A 83 -5.27 13.11 -9.33
CA GLN A 83 -4.02 13.88 -9.59
C GLN A 83 -2.84 13.39 -8.74
N GLY A 84 -3.08 12.43 -7.83
CA GLY A 84 -2.04 11.83 -7.01
C GLY A 84 -1.13 10.92 -7.82
N ARG A 85 0.08 10.71 -7.33
CA ARG A 85 1.07 9.78 -7.87
C ARG A 85 1.60 8.89 -6.75
N VAL A 86 1.71 7.62 -7.03
CA VAL A 86 2.29 6.63 -6.11
C VAL A 86 3.54 6.06 -6.76
N VAL A 87 4.63 6.04 -6.01
CA VAL A 87 5.83 5.24 -6.33
C VAL A 87 5.84 4.08 -5.36
N THR A 88 5.86 2.86 -5.86
CA THR A 88 5.91 1.65 -5.03
C THR A 88 7.12 0.80 -5.40
N LEU A 89 7.85 0.36 -4.38
CA LEU A 89 9.09 -0.39 -4.54
C LEU A 89 8.83 -1.86 -4.27
N GLU A 90 9.21 -2.72 -5.21
CA GLU A 90 9.04 -4.17 -5.10
C GLU A 90 10.35 -4.89 -5.41
N TYR A 91 10.76 -5.76 -4.50
CA TYR A 91 11.98 -6.53 -4.68
C TYR A 91 11.84 -7.66 -5.72
N GLN A 92 10.68 -8.34 -5.73
CA GLN A 92 10.45 -9.53 -6.55
C GLN A 92 9.79 -9.18 -7.89
N PRO A 93 10.44 -9.48 -9.05
CA PRO A 93 9.85 -9.21 -10.36
C PRO A 93 8.46 -9.86 -10.55
N LYS A 94 8.29 -11.10 -10.06
CA LYS A 94 7.00 -11.83 -10.13
C LYS A 94 5.88 -11.07 -9.42
N HIS A 95 6.14 -10.52 -8.23
CA HIS A 95 5.15 -9.74 -7.47
C HIS A 95 4.78 -8.47 -8.24
N ALA A 96 5.78 -7.77 -8.76
CA ALA A 96 5.58 -6.54 -9.54
C ALA A 96 4.74 -6.78 -10.81
N GLU A 97 4.90 -7.93 -11.48
CA GLU A 97 4.06 -8.29 -12.63
C GLU A 97 2.60 -8.45 -12.23
N VAL A 98 2.33 -9.19 -11.15
CA VAL A 98 0.97 -9.35 -10.60
C VAL A 98 0.39 -8.00 -10.19
N ALA A 99 1.17 -7.18 -9.50
CA ALA A 99 0.76 -5.85 -9.08
C ALA A 99 0.35 -4.98 -10.27
N ARG A 100 1.16 -4.93 -11.34
CA ARG A 100 0.83 -4.13 -12.54
C ARG A 100 -0.51 -4.53 -13.17
N VAL A 101 -0.79 -5.83 -13.25
CA VAL A 101 -2.09 -6.32 -13.77
C VAL A 101 -3.24 -5.88 -12.85
N ASN A 102 -3.05 -5.98 -11.53
CA ASN A 102 -4.05 -5.59 -10.56
C ASN A 102 -4.31 -4.06 -10.56
N LEU A 103 -3.25 -3.26 -10.66
CA LEU A 103 -3.34 -1.79 -10.79
C LEU A 103 -4.09 -1.38 -12.06
N GLN A 104 -3.84 -2.07 -13.17
CA GLN A 104 -4.57 -1.83 -14.43
C GLN A 104 -6.05 -2.16 -14.27
N ARG A 105 -6.39 -3.32 -13.69
CA ARG A 105 -7.77 -3.72 -13.41
C ARG A 105 -8.49 -2.75 -12.48
N ALA A 106 -7.77 -2.20 -11.50
CA ALA A 106 -8.30 -1.21 -10.57
C ALA A 106 -8.41 0.22 -11.16
N GLY A 107 -7.94 0.44 -12.40
CA GLY A 107 -7.98 1.74 -13.07
C GLY A 107 -7.08 2.80 -12.44
N VAL A 108 -5.94 2.39 -11.86
CA VAL A 108 -4.99 3.29 -11.20
C VAL A 108 -3.58 3.23 -11.78
N ALA A 109 -3.34 2.38 -12.77
CA ALA A 109 -2.00 2.14 -13.32
C ALA A 109 -1.33 3.39 -13.93
N ASP A 110 -2.11 4.32 -14.46
CA ASP A 110 -1.65 5.57 -15.07
C ASP A 110 -0.97 6.54 -14.08
N ARG A 111 -1.16 6.32 -12.78
CA ARG A 111 -0.64 7.15 -11.71
C ARG A 111 0.18 6.41 -10.68
N VAL A 112 0.53 5.14 -10.96
CA VAL A 112 1.38 4.32 -10.10
C VAL A 112 2.62 3.87 -10.86
N GLU A 113 3.78 4.17 -10.31
CA GLU A 113 5.06 3.68 -10.79
C GLU A 113 5.53 2.51 -9.92
N VAL A 114 5.66 1.32 -10.52
CA VAL A 114 6.19 0.13 -9.85
C VAL A 114 7.66 -0.02 -10.21
N VAL A 115 8.54 0.27 -9.26
CA VAL A 115 10.00 0.15 -9.41
C VAL A 115 10.46 -1.20 -8.85
N VAL A 116 11.12 -1.99 -9.70
CA VAL A 116 11.58 -3.34 -9.32
C VAL A 116 13.05 -3.31 -8.94
N GLY A 117 13.37 -3.86 -7.79
CA GLY A 117 14.73 -4.00 -7.27
C GLY A 117 14.81 -3.80 -5.76
N PRO A 118 16.00 -3.96 -5.17
CA PRO A 118 16.20 -3.71 -3.76
C PRO A 118 15.85 -2.25 -3.41
N ALA A 119 14.99 -2.08 -2.39
CA ALA A 119 14.57 -0.73 -2.01
C ALA A 119 15.75 0.14 -1.57
N LEU A 120 16.78 -0.44 -0.94
CA LEU A 120 17.98 0.29 -0.50
C LEU A 120 18.79 0.85 -1.68
N ASP A 121 18.73 0.23 -2.84
CA ASP A 121 19.41 0.72 -4.06
C ASP A 121 18.54 1.77 -4.77
N THR A 122 17.21 1.65 -4.65
CA THR A 122 16.27 2.52 -5.33
C THR A 122 16.03 3.83 -4.58
N LEU A 123 15.89 3.79 -3.25
CA LEU A 123 15.59 4.97 -2.43
C LEU A 123 16.55 6.15 -2.65
N PRO A 124 17.88 5.95 -2.78
CA PRO A 124 18.82 7.03 -3.07
C PRO A 124 18.61 7.72 -4.43
N THR A 125 17.96 7.02 -5.38
CA THR A 125 17.78 7.49 -6.76
C THR A 125 16.45 8.18 -6.99
N LEU A 126 15.51 8.10 -6.02
CA LEU A 126 14.18 8.68 -6.18
C LEU A 126 14.23 10.19 -6.35
N ALA A 127 13.73 10.63 -7.48
CA ALA A 127 13.65 12.04 -7.86
C ALA A 127 12.19 12.53 -7.83
N GLY A 128 11.99 13.81 -8.11
CA GLY A 128 10.66 14.37 -8.35
C GLY A 128 10.01 15.04 -7.13
N GLY A 129 10.78 15.36 -6.10
CA GLY A 129 10.35 16.15 -4.96
C GLY A 129 9.77 15.34 -3.81
N PRO A 130 9.46 16.00 -2.69
CA PRO A 130 9.15 15.31 -1.45
C PRO A 130 7.80 14.59 -1.48
N PHE A 131 7.69 13.50 -0.69
CA PHE A 131 6.47 12.74 -0.50
C PHE A 131 5.61 13.31 0.63
N ASP A 132 4.29 13.20 0.47
CA ASP A 132 3.28 13.61 1.46
C ASP A 132 2.97 12.48 2.44
N LEU A 133 3.00 11.24 1.94
CA LEU A 133 2.77 10.02 2.68
C LEU A 133 3.82 8.99 2.29
N VAL A 134 4.39 8.32 3.29
CA VAL A 134 5.26 7.15 3.09
C VAL A 134 4.67 5.98 3.85
N PHE A 135 4.44 4.87 3.16
CA PHE A 135 4.02 3.60 3.75
C PHE A 135 5.16 2.57 3.63
N ILE A 136 5.52 1.94 4.74
CA ILE A 136 6.62 0.97 4.83
C ILE A 136 6.03 -0.35 5.29
N ASP A 137 6.00 -1.33 4.40
CA ASP A 137 5.57 -2.71 4.66
C ASP A 137 6.44 -3.69 3.86
N ALA A 138 7.71 -3.77 4.23
CA ALA A 138 8.71 -4.63 3.61
C ALA A 138 9.41 -5.50 4.66
N ASP A 139 10.62 -5.93 4.37
CA ASP A 139 11.45 -6.70 5.31
C ASP A 139 11.78 -5.88 6.57
N LYS A 140 11.58 -6.49 7.72
CA LYS A 140 11.67 -5.80 9.02
C LYS A 140 13.10 -5.47 9.44
N GLU A 141 14.07 -6.23 8.93
CA GLU A 141 15.49 -6.03 9.20
C GLU A 141 15.98 -4.63 8.77
N ASN A 142 15.40 -4.09 7.70
CA ASN A 142 15.77 -2.80 7.13
C ASN A 142 14.86 -1.63 7.56
N ASN A 143 13.88 -1.84 8.45
CA ASN A 143 12.92 -0.80 8.84
C ASN A 143 13.60 0.49 9.30
N VAL A 144 14.68 0.40 10.08
CA VAL A 144 15.42 1.58 10.56
C VAL A 144 15.96 2.41 9.37
N VAL A 145 16.51 1.75 8.36
CA VAL A 145 17.06 2.41 7.18
C VAL A 145 15.94 2.98 6.31
N TYR A 146 14.83 2.25 6.16
CA TYR A 146 13.65 2.72 5.44
C TYR A 146 13.05 3.97 6.08
N ILE A 147 12.92 4.01 7.41
CA ILE A 147 12.46 5.19 8.14
C ILE A 147 13.40 6.38 7.93
N GLN A 148 14.72 6.17 7.98
CA GLN A 148 15.69 7.25 7.71
C GLN A 148 15.53 7.82 6.30
N TRP A 149 15.33 6.97 5.29
CA TRP A 149 15.04 7.43 3.94
C TRP A 149 13.69 8.10 3.81
N ALA A 150 12.65 7.55 4.47
CA ALA A 150 11.32 8.17 4.50
C ALA A 150 11.38 9.61 5.04
N ILE A 151 12.12 9.84 6.13
CA ILE A 151 12.30 11.19 6.70
C ILE A 151 13.02 12.13 5.71
N ARG A 152 14.01 11.64 4.98
CA ARG A 152 14.77 12.46 4.00
C ARG A 152 13.95 12.80 2.76
N LEU A 153 13.10 11.86 2.32
CA LEU A 153 12.29 11.98 1.11
C LEU A 153 10.93 12.66 1.36
N ALA A 154 10.48 12.72 2.60
CA ALA A 154 9.22 13.33 2.98
C ALA A 154 9.32 14.85 3.15
N ARG A 155 8.22 15.56 2.85
CA ARG A 155 8.12 16.98 3.21
C ARG A 155 7.89 17.17 4.71
N ARG A 156 8.07 18.38 5.19
CA ARG A 156 7.62 18.73 6.55
C ARG A 156 6.10 18.57 6.66
N GLY A 157 5.64 17.90 7.72
CA GLY A 157 4.23 17.58 7.94
C GLY A 157 3.72 16.40 7.12
N ALA A 158 4.60 15.65 6.46
CA ALA A 158 4.23 14.36 5.86
C ALA A 158 3.91 13.33 6.94
N VAL A 159 3.17 12.30 6.55
CA VAL A 159 2.88 11.15 7.40
C VAL A 159 3.73 9.97 6.97
N ILE A 160 4.33 9.28 7.93
CA ILE A 160 5.05 8.02 7.73
C ILE A 160 4.31 6.94 8.51
N VAL A 161 3.89 5.89 7.82
CA VAL A 161 3.23 4.71 8.40
C VAL A 161 4.16 3.54 8.24
N VAL A 162 4.38 2.80 9.31
CA VAL A 162 5.21 1.59 9.32
C VAL A 162 4.35 0.45 9.83
N ASP A 163 4.25 -0.62 9.04
CA ASP A 163 3.48 -1.80 9.43
C ASP A 163 4.35 -2.83 10.14
N ASN A 164 3.79 -3.51 11.14
CA ASN A 164 4.42 -4.61 11.89
C ASN A 164 5.76 -4.22 12.56
N VAL A 165 5.77 -3.21 13.39
CA VAL A 165 6.91 -2.77 14.22
C VAL A 165 6.85 -3.36 15.62
#